data_f82ce07863298ee3ce88db65114c9e27
#
_entry.id   f82ce07863298ee3ce88db65114c9e27
#
_cell.length_a   1.000
_cell.length_b   1.000
_cell.length_c   1.000
_cell.angle_alpha   90.00
_cell.angle_beta   90.00
_cell.angle_gamma   90.00
#
_symmetry.space_group_name_H-M   'P 1'
#
loop_
_entity.id
_entity.type
_entity.pdbx_description
1 polymer ?
#
loop_
_entity_poly.entity_id
_entity_poly.type
_entity_poly.pdbx_seq_one_letter_code
_entity_poly.pdbx_strand_id
1 'polypeptide(L)'
;MGKLTKKQKLALEKIEEGKSYSLKEASKLVKEITLTKFDASVDIDVRLGVDPRKANQMVRGVVSLPHGTGKEIRVLVLCTPDVEADAKAAGADHVGLDDYIDKIKGGWTDVDVIITMPSIMGKIGALGRVLGPRGLMPNPKSGTVTNDVAKAVKEVKQGKIDFKVDKFGIVHTSVGKSSFTPEQIFGNAKEFINTLIKLKPTAAKGVYVKSIYLSSTMSPGIKIDPKSVDEI
;
A
#
# COMPACT_ATOMS: atom_id res chain seq x y z
N MET A 1 1.04 -31.44 0.64
CA MET A 1 0.15 -30.34 0.24
C MET A 1 -1.26 -30.62 0.74
N GLY A 2 -1.93 -29.67 1.39
CA GLY A 2 -3.33 -29.81 1.81
C GLY A 2 -4.27 -29.95 0.60
N LYS A 3 -5.41 -30.62 0.78
CA LYS A 3 -6.44 -30.70 -0.28
C LYS A 3 -6.99 -29.31 -0.60
N LEU A 4 -7.00 -28.93 -1.88
CA LEU A 4 -7.62 -27.69 -2.36
C LEU A 4 -9.13 -27.72 -2.06
N THR A 5 -9.67 -26.60 -1.60
CA THR A 5 -11.10 -26.43 -1.39
C THR A 5 -11.83 -26.41 -2.75
N LYS A 6 -13.15 -26.71 -2.75
CA LYS A 6 -13.97 -26.63 -3.98
C LYS A 6 -13.87 -25.28 -4.68
N LYS A 7 -13.88 -24.18 -3.89
CA LYS A 7 -13.75 -22.83 -4.43
C LYS A 7 -12.38 -22.56 -5.06
N GLN A 8 -11.31 -23.03 -4.44
CA GLN A 8 -9.96 -22.90 -5.01
C GLN A 8 -9.79 -23.66 -6.33
N LYS A 9 -10.40 -24.85 -6.44
CA LYS A 9 -10.41 -25.59 -7.71
C LYS A 9 -11.12 -24.83 -8.82
N LEU A 10 -12.32 -24.31 -8.55
CA LEU A 10 -13.08 -23.49 -9.50
C LEU A 10 -12.32 -22.23 -9.93
N ALA A 11 -11.59 -21.59 -9.00
CA ALA A 11 -10.76 -20.44 -9.34
C ALA A 11 -9.56 -20.83 -10.21
N LEU A 12 -8.91 -21.97 -9.93
CA LEU A 12 -7.77 -22.45 -10.72
C LEU A 12 -8.18 -22.92 -12.12
N GLU A 13 -9.37 -23.48 -12.30
CA GLU A 13 -9.90 -23.87 -13.63
C GLU A 13 -10.04 -22.68 -14.57
N LYS A 14 -10.20 -21.46 -14.05
CA LYS A 14 -10.29 -20.22 -14.83
C LYS A 14 -8.91 -19.63 -15.20
N ILE A 15 -7.84 -20.13 -14.60
CA ILE A 15 -6.47 -19.64 -14.83
C ILE A 15 -5.72 -20.72 -15.61
N GLU A 16 -5.24 -20.37 -16.80
CA GLU A 16 -4.39 -21.26 -17.59
C GLU A 16 -2.98 -21.32 -16.98
N GLU A 17 -2.52 -22.52 -16.63
CA GLU A 17 -1.18 -22.71 -16.06
C GLU A 17 -0.09 -22.24 -17.03
N GLY A 18 0.88 -21.46 -16.50
CA GLY A 18 2.01 -20.97 -17.28
C GLY A 18 1.74 -19.74 -18.15
N LYS A 19 0.49 -19.35 -18.35
CA LYS A 19 0.13 -18.16 -19.10
C LYS A 19 0.42 -16.89 -18.31
N SER A 20 0.95 -15.87 -18.99
CA SER A 20 1.03 -14.51 -18.51
C SER A 20 -0.07 -13.69 -19.17
N TYR A 21 -0.84 -12.97 -18.38
CA TYR A 21 -1.98 -12.17 -18.83
C TYR A 21 -1.58 -10.70 -18.97
N SER A 22 -2.26 -9.97 -19.84
CA SER A 22 -2.17 -8.51 -19.85
C SER A 22 -2.77 -7.93 -18.54
N LEU A 23 -2.33 -6.75 -18.13
CA LEU A 23 -2.86 -6.10 -16.92
C LEU A 23 -4.38 -5.91 -16.99
N LYS A 24 -4.90 -5.60 -18.19
CA LYS A 24 -6.35 -5.41 -18.44
C LYS A 24 -7.13 -6.72 -18.29
N GLU A 25 -6.62 -7.83 -18.82
CA GLU A 25 -7.24 -9.15 -18.66
C GLU A 25 -7.17 -9.63 -17.22
N ALA A 26 -6.01 -9.45 -16.57
CA ALA A 26 -5.82 -9.82 -15.17
C ALA A 26 -6.79 -9.07 -14.24
N SER A 27 -7.06 -7.78 -14.50
CA SER A 27 -8.02 -6.97 -13.73
C SER A 27 -9.48 -7.46 -13.87
N LYS A 28 -9.84 -8.05 -15.01
CA LYS A 28 -11.15 -8.69 -15.19
C LYS A 28 -11.18 -10.05 -14.49
N LEU A 29 -10.15 -10.87 -14.75
CA LEU A 29 -10.07 -12.23 -14.25
C LEU A 29 -10.03 -12.29 -12.71
N VAL A 30 -9.35 -11.34 -12.03
CA VAL A 30 -9.29 -11.32 -10.56
C VAL A 30 -10.68 -11.20 -9.94
N LYS A 31 -11.60 -10.46 -10.55
CA LYS A 31 -13.00 -10.39 -10.09
C LYS A 31 -13.74 -11.69 -10.27
N GLU A 32 -13.54 -12.37 -11.38
CA GLU A 32 -14.20 -13.64 -11.70
C GLU A 32 -13.76 -14.79 -10.80
N ILE A 33 -12.49 -14.77 -10.36
CA ILE A 33 -11.94 -15.78 -9.45
C ILE A 33 -12.15 -15.47 -7.97
N THR A 34 -12.63 -14.26 -7.65
CA THR A 34 -12.95 -13.87 -6.27
C THR A 34 -14.25 -14.52 -5.82
N LEU A 35 -14.14 -15.55 -5.00
CA LEU A 35 -15.29 -16.36 -4.52
C LEU A 35 -15.62 -16.11 -3.04
N THR A 36 -15.17 -14.99 -2.49
CA THR A 36 -15.45 -14.59 -1.11
C THR A 36 -16.82 -13.95 -0.99
N LYS A 37 -17.43 -14.04 0.22
CA LYS A 37 -18.70 -13.39 0.53
C LYS A 37 -18.55 -11.96 1.07
N PHE A 38 -17.31 -11.57 1.37
CA PHE A 38 -16.96 -10.24 1.87
C PHE A 38 -16.22 -9.46 0.77
N ASP A 39 -16.14 -8.15 0.92
CA ASP A 39 -15.40 -7.29 -0.01
C ASP A 39 -13.89 -7.49 0.16
N ALA A 40 -13.35 -8.42 -0.64
CA ALA A 40 -11.95 -8.84 -0.58
C ALA A 40 -11.02 -7.73 -1.06
N SER A 41 -9.84 -7.63 -0.46
CA SER A 41 -8.78 -6.78 -1.00
C SER A 41 -8.20 -7.39 -2.27
N VAL A 42 -7.85 -6.54 -3.22
CA VAL A 42 -7.10 -6.90 -4.42
C VAL A 42 -5.68 -6.40 -4.22
N ASP A 43 -4.74 -7.34 -4.18
CA ASP A 43 -3.34 -7.08 -3.87
C ASP A 43 -2.47 -7.33 -5.10
N ILE A 44 -1.45 -6.50 -5.26
CA ILE A 44 -0.43 -6.63 -6.29
C ILE A 44 0.91 -6.91 -5.65
N ASP A 45 1.59 -7.93 -6.16
CA ASP A 45 2.90 -8.39 -5.72
C ASP A 45 3.89 -8.23 -6.86
N VAL A 46 4.90 -7.38 -6.67
CA VAL A 46 5.90 -7.11 -7.70
C VAL A 46 7.27 -7.54 -7.20
N ARG A 47 7.85 -8.56 -7.84
CA ARG A 47 9.21 -9.00 -7.56
C ARG A 47 10.20 -8.17 -8.35
N LEU A 48 11.08 -7.49 -7.63
CA LEU A 48 12.10 -6.63 -8.19
C LEU A 48 13.47 -7.33 -8.27
N GLY A 49 14.30 -6.88 -9.20
CA GLY A 49 15.68 -7.33 -9.34
C GLY A 49 16.66 -6.52 -8.48
N VAL A 50 16.32 -6.32 -7.20
CA VAL A 50 17.13 -5.56 -6.22
C VAL A 50 17.58 -6.46 -5.08
N ASP A 51 18.67 -6.08 -4.43
CA ASP A 51 19.14 -6.69 -3.19
C ASP A 51 18.76 -5.78 -2.01
N PRO A 52 17.71 -6.10 -1.24
CA PRO A 52 17.22 -5.25 -0.14
C PRO A 52 18.18 -5.16 1.05
N ARG A 53 19.25 -5.98 1.08
CA ARG A 53 20.31 -5.90 2.10
C ARG A 53 21.22 -4.70 1.88
N LYS A 54 21.25 -4.19 0.64
CA LYS A 54 22.07 -3.03 0.28
C LYS A 54 21.22 -1.77 0.39
N ALA A 55 21.65 -0.83 1.23
CA ALA A 55 20.92 0.42 1.47
C ALA A 55 20.65 1.24 0.18
N ASN A 56 21.58 1.18 -0.80
CA ASN A 56 21.46 1.86 -2.09
C ASN A 56 20.52 1.15 -3.10
N GLN A 57 20.03 -0.04 -2.78
CA GLN A 57 19.08 -0.81 -3.59
C GLN A 57 17.72 -0.97 -2.89
N MET A 58 17.53 -0.36 -1.72
CA MET A 58 16.28 -0.40 -0.99
C MET A 58 15.25 0.50 -1.67
N VAL A 59 14.22 -0.09 -2.25
CA VAL A 59 13.10 0.63 -2.87
C VAL A 59 12.04 0.90 -1.81
N ARG A 60 11.71 2.17 -1.64
CA ARG A 60 10.63 2.65 -0.79
C ARG A 60 10.05 3.92 -1.39
N GLY A 61 8.75 4.05 -1.39
CA GLY A 61 8.09 5.23 -1.93
C GLY A 61 6.65 5.34 -1.48
N VAL A 62 5.99 6.29 -2.08
CA VAL A 62 4.54 6.51 -1.95
C VAL A 62 3.92 6.61 -3.32
N VAL A 63 2.69 6.20 -3.42
CA VAL A 63 1.87 6.33 -4.62
C VAL A 63 0.48 6.83 -4.23
N SER A 64 -0.08 7.73 -5.02
CA SER A 64 -1.46 8.16 -4.89
C SER A 64 -2.29 7.38 -5.91
N LEU A 65 -3.17 6.53 -5.42
CA LEU A 65 -4.03 5.72 -6.28
C LEU A 65 -5.19 6.59 -6.81
N PRO A 66 -5.43 6.67 -8.13
CA PRO A 66 -6.44 7.55 -8.70
C PRO A 66 -7.87 7.23 -8.22
N HIS A 67 -8.14 5.97 -7.87
CA HIS A 67 -9.45 5.51 -7.38
C HIS A 67 -9.44 5.18 -5.88
N GLY A 68 -8.37 5.55 -5.16
CA GLY A 68 -8.20 5.20 -3.75
C GLY A 68 -8.02 3.70 -3.50
N THR A 69 -8.02 3.31 -2.23
CA THR A 69 -7.87 1.90 -1.80
C THR A 69 -9.20 1.20 -1.52
N GLY A 70 -10.31 1.95 -1.45
CA GLY A 70 -11.61 1.43 -1.00
C GLY A 70 -11.67 1.09 0.50
N LYS A 71 -10.66 1.48 1.28
CA LYS A 71 -10.64 1.34 2.74
C LYS A 71 -10.83 2.71 3.39
N GLU A 72 -11.70 2.79 4.36
CA GLU A 72 -11.78 3.96 5.25
C GLU A 72 -10.56 3.96 6.16
N ILE A 73 -9.70 4.96 5.98
CA ILE A 73 -8.44 5.10 6.72
C ILE A 73 -8.67 6.03 7.90
N ARG A 74 -8.38 5.53 9.10
CA ARG A 74 -8.42 6.32 10.34
C ARG A 74 -7.09 7.04 10.51
N VAL A 75 -7.14 8.35 10.47
CA VAL A 75 -5.96 9.22 10.51
C VAL A 75 -5.86 9.89 11.87
N LEU A 76 -4.73 9.66 12.55
CA LEU A 76 -4.33 10.42 13.74
C LEU A 76 -3.33 11.51 13.32
N VAL A 77 -3.61 12.73 13.74
CA VAL A 77 -2.70 13.86 13.56
C VAL A 77 -2.11 14.27 14.92
N LEU A 78 -0.79 14.21 15.01
CA LEU A 78 -0.04 14.72 16.15
C LEU A 78 0.54 16.09 15.78
N CYS A 79 -0.09 17.15 16.27
CA CYS A 79 0.27 18.52 15.93
C CYS A 79 0.22 19.45 17.16
N THR A 80 0.73 20.68 16.99
CA THR A 80 0.56 21.75 17.97
C THR A 80 -0.87 22.28 17.93
N PRO A 81 -1.36 22.91 19.01
CA PRO A 81 -2.73 23.43 19.10
C PRO A 81 -3.09 24.40 17.95
N ASP A 82 -2.12 25.13 17.44
CA ASP A 82 -2.32 26.12 16.36
C ASP A 82 -2.83 25.48 15.04
N VAL A 83 -2.47 24.22 14.78
CA VAL A 83 -2.79 23.49 13.53
C VAL A 83 -3.94 22.50 13.73
N GLU A 84 -4.44 22.32 14.95
CA GLU A 84 -5.51 21.37 15.24
C GLU A 84 -6.80 21.66 14.46
N ALA A 85 -7.17 22.93 14.33
CA ALA A 85 -8.37 23.35 13.61
C ALA A 85 -8.29 22.95 12.13
N ASP A 86 -7.12 23.18 11.50
CA ASP A 86 -6.89 22.86 10.09
C ASP A 86 -6.88 21.35 9.85
N ALA A 87 -6.30 20.58 10.78
CA ALA A 87 -6.29 19.12 10.72
C ALA A 87 -7.71 18.54 10.82
N LYS A 88 -8.54 19.04 11.72
CA LYS A 88 -9.96 18.66 11.86
C LYS A 88 -10.76 19.03 10.61
N ALA A 89 -10.56 20.24 10.09
CA ALA A 89 -11.24 20.70 8.87
C ALA A 89 -10.83 19.87 7.63
N ALA A 90 -9.59 19.33 7.61
CA ALA A 90 -9.12 18.44 6.54
C ALA A 90 -9.70 17.02 6.65
N GLY A 91 -10.40 16.69 7.73
CA GLY A 91 -11.06 15.41 7.94
C GLY A 91 -10.24 14.38 8.74
N ALA A 92 -9.30 14.79 9.59
CA ALA A 92 -8.62 13.89 10.49
C ALA A 92 -9.59 13.32 11.55
N ASP A 93 -9.50 12.02 11.82
CA ASP A 93 -10.40 11.34 12.77
C ASP A 93 -9.99 11.63 14.23
N HIS A 94 -8.69 11.74 14.44
CA HIS A 94 -8.11 12.04 15.75
C HIS A 94 -7.06 13.15 15.60
N VAL A 95 -7.14 14.16 16.48
CA VAL A 95 -6.20 15.29 16.47
C VAL A 95 -5.84 15.64 17.91
N GLY A 96 -4.57 15.80 18.20
CA GLY A 96 -4.06 16.20 19.52
C GLY A 96 -2.57 15.89 19.65
N LEU A 97 -2.00 16.04 20.85
CA LEU A 97 -0.59 15.80 21.08
C LEU A 97 -0.36 14.89 22.29
N ASP A 98 -0.27 15.49 23.49
CA ASP A 98 0.20 14.76 24.67
C ASP A 98 -0.81 13.69 25.15
N ASP A 99 -2.10 13.95 25.03
CA ASP A 99 -3.17 12.98 25.32
C ASP A 99 -3.05 11.69 24.49
N TYR A 100 -2.76 11.82 23.19
CA TYR A 100 -2.59 10.67 22.30
C TYR A 100 -1.24 9.99 22.47
N ILE A 101 -0.19 10.73 22.82
CA ILE A 101 1.10 10.16 23.18
C ILE A 101 0.94 9.22 24.39
N ASP A 102 0.21 9.63 25.42
CA ASP A 102 0.00 8.82 26.62
C ASP A 102 -0.93 7.63 26.34
N LYS A 103 -1.97 7.79 25.52
CA LYS A 103 -2.80 6.67 25.04
C LYS A 103 -1.97 5.63 24.28
N ILE A 104 -1.07 6.06 23.38
CA ILE A 104 -0.20 5.16 22.60
C ILE A 104 0.80 4.44 23.53
N LYS A 105 1.36 5.12 24.54
CA LYS A 105 2.18 4.47 25.58
C LYS A 105 1.40 3.38 26.31
N GLY A 106 0.11 3.62 26.56
CA GLY A 106 -0.82 2.65 27.14
C GLY A 106 -1.23 1.51 26.20
N GLY A 107 -0.71 1.50 24.96
CA GLY A 107 -0.97 0.43 23.96
C GLY A 107 -2.10 0.71 22.99
N TRP A 108 -2.75 1.88 23.04
CA TRP A 108 -3.76 2.26 22.05
C TRP A 108 -3.14 2.50 20.67
N THR A 109 -3.64 1.82 19.67
CA THR A 109 -3.14 1.89 18.28
C THR A 109 -4.27 1.68 17.28
N ASP A 110 -5.48 2.14 17.61
CA ASP A 110 -6.67 1.98 16.78
C ASP A 110 -6.75 3.03 15.68
N VAL A 111 -5.64 3.17 14.93
CA VAL A 111 -5.46 4.07 13.79
C VAL A 111 -4.68 3.37 12.69
N ASP A 112 -4.88 3.81 11.45
CA ASP A 112 -4.20 3.22 10.30
C ASP A 112 -3.00 4.07 9.84
N VAL A 113 -3.04 5.39 10.02
CA VAL A 113 -1.95 6.30 9.66
C VAL A 113 -1.78 7.38 10.73
N ILE A 114 -0.52 7.70 11.04
CA ILE A 114 -0.16 8.80 11.95
C ILE A 114 0.59 9.86 11.14
N ILE A 115 0.06 11.08 11.15
CA ILE A 115 0.68 12.26 10.54
C ILE A 115 1.20 13.16 11.64
N THR A 116 2.37 13.74 11.45
CA THR A 116 2.98 14.62 12.44
C THR A 116 3.80 15.75 11.83
N MET A 117 4.12 16.73 12.66
CA MET A 117 5.05 17.80 12.30
C MET A 117 6.49 17.42 12.66
N PRO A 118 7.50 17.92 11.90
CA PRO A 118 8.91 17.66 12.19
C PRO A 118 9.31 18.06 13.62
N SER A 119 8.76 19.17 14.15
CA SER A 119 9.02 19.70 15.50
C SER A 119 8.63 18.71 16.61
N ILE A 120 7.65 17.83 16.37
CA ILE A 120 7.11 16.90 17.36
C ILE A 120 7.80 15.54 17.30
N MET A 121 8.54 15.24 16.23
CA MET A 121 9.19 13.93 16.03
C MET A 121 10.07 13.49 17.21
N GLY A 122 10.70 14.43 17.91
CA GLY A 122 11.49 14.13 19.11
C GLY A 122 10.67 13.45 20.23
N LYS A 123 9.44 13.91 20.46
CA LYS A 123 8.51 13.31 21.43
C LYS A 123 8.02 11.93 20.96
N ILE A 124 7.74 11.79 19.66
CA ILE A 124 7.22 10.54 19.05
C ILE A 124 8.29 9.45 18.98
N GLY A 125 9.57 9.82 18.91
CA GLY A 125 10.70 8.90 18.89
C GLY A 125 10.67 7.89 20.05
N ALA A 126 10.23 8.32 21.23
CA ALA A 126 10.06 7.44 22.40
C ALA A 126 8.99 6.35 22.18
N LEU A 127 8.02 6.56 21.28
CA LEU A 127 6.95 5.62 20.95
C LEU A 127 7.37 4.58 19.90
N GLY A 128 8.60 4.66 19.38
CA GLY A 128 9.09 3.77 18.31
C GLY A 128 8.99 2.29 18.63
N ARG A 129 9.06 1.91 19.92
CA ARG A 129 8.89 0.52 20.37
C ARG A 129 7.46 -0.01 20.17
N VAL A 130 6.46 0.87 20.24
CA VAL A 130 5.03 0.53 20.07
C VAL A 130 4.62 0.68 18.61
N LEU A 131 4.97 1.81 17.98
CA LEU A 131 4.55 2.15 16.61
C LEU A 131 5.36 1.44 15.53
N GLY A 132 6.66 1.18 15.78
CA GLY A 132 7.58 0.56 14.81
C GLY A 132 7.13 -0.81 14.31
N PRO A 133 6.88 -1.80 15.20
CA PRO A 133 6.43 -3.13 14.79
C PRO A 133 5.10 -3.15 14.04
N ARG A 134 4.25 -2.13 14.27
CA ARG A 134 2.93 -2.00 13.62
C ARG A 134 2.96 -1.20 12.32
N GLY A 135 4.13 -0.67 11.92
CA GLY A 135 4.28 0.15 10.72
C GLY A 135 3.66 1.56 10.83
N LEU A 136 3.21 1.97 12.03
CA LEU A 136 2.54 3.25 12.26
C LEU A 136 3.51 4.41 12.50
N MET A 137 4.83 4.16 12.54
CA MET A 137 5.82 5.20 12.81
C MET A 137 5.87 6.22 11.67
N PRO A 138 5.60 7.50 11.93
CA PRO A 138 5.68 8.55 10.91
C PRO A 138 7.07 8.63 10.28
N ASN A 139 7.13 8.89 8.98
CA ASN A 139 8.38 8.96 8.24
C ASN A 139 8.35 10.09 7.19
N PRO A 140 9.39 10.93 7.11
CA PRO A 140 9.48 11.96 6.08
C PRO A 140 9.40 11.43 4.65
N LYS A 141 9.98 10.23 4.40
CA LYS A 141 9.96 9.61 3.06
C LYS A 141 8.58 9.14 2.61
N SER A 142 7.67 8.84 3.53
CA SER A 142 6.27 8.51 3.23
C SER A 142 5.36 9.75 3.25
N GLY A 143 5.92 10.95 3.49
CA GLY A 143 5.16 12.19 3.52
C GLY A 143 4.22 12.30 4.73
N THR A 144 4.39 11.44 5.75
CA THR A 144 3.62 11.48 6.99
C THR A 144 4.22 12.42 8.04
N VAL A 145 5.40 12.98 7.76
CA VAL A 145 6.03 14.05 8.54
C VAL A 145 6.11 15.29 7.67
N THR A 146 5.26 16.27 7.93
CA THR A 146 5.14 17.50 7.12
C THR A 146 4.65 18.67 7.95
N ASN A 147 4.96 19.88 7.51
CA ASN A 147 4.40 21.10 8.08
C ASN A 147 2.98 21.38 7.56
N ASP A 148 2.66 20.94 6.33
CA ASP A 148 1.33 21.05 5.74
C ASP A 148 0.49 19.80 6.06
N VAL A 149 -0.04 19.80 7.28
CA VAL A 149 -0.81 18.67 7.81
C VAL A 149 -2.14 18.51 7.07
N ALA A 150 -2.81 19.61 6.74
CA ALA A 150 -4.12 19.57 6.08
C ALA A 150 -4.04 18.91 4.70
N LYS A 151 -3.00 19.21 3.93
CA LYS A 151 -2.76 18.58 2.63
C LYS A 151 -2.44 17.09 2.78
N ALA A 152 -1.59 16.73 3.76
CA ALA A 152 -1.22 15.33 4.00
C ALA A 152 -2.44 14.48 4.39
N VAL A 153 -3.34 14.99 5.25
CA VAL A 153 -4.59 14.31 5.61
C VAL A 153 -5.45 14.04 4.39
N LYS A 154 -5.64 15.07 3.54
CA LYS A 154 -6.44 14.93 2.30
C LYS A 154 -5.83 13.88 1.37
N GLU A 155 -4.51 13.92 1.14
CA GLU A 155 -3.81 12.96 0.27
C GLU A 155 -3.94 11.52 0.78
N VAL A 156 -3.79 11.31 2.10
CA VAL A 156 -3.94 9.98 2.70
C VAL A 156 -5.38 9.47 2.56
N LYS A 157 -6.38 10.31 2.80
CA LYS A 157 -7.79 9.94 2.62
C LYS A 157 -8.18 9.74 1.15
N GLN A 158 -7.47 10.36 0.22
CA GLN A 158 -7.64 10.15 -1.23
C GLN A 158 -6.99 8.87 -1.75
N GLY A 159 -6.28 8.12 -0.90
CA GLY A 159 -5.68 6.84 -1.29
C GLY A 159 -4.19 6.89 -1.54
N LYS A 160 -3.47 7.80 -0.89
CA LYS A 160 -2.02 7.76 -0.83
C LYS A 160 -1.57 6.62 0.06
N ILE A 161 -0.81 5.69 -0.51
CA ILE A 161 -0.24 4.52 0.18
C ILE A 161 1.27 4.59 0.16
N ASP A 162 1.90 4.08 1.20
CA ASP A 162 3.34 3.85 1.21
C ASP A 162 3.64 2.38 0.93
N PHE A 163 4.80 2.13 0.33
CA PHE A 163 5.28 0.79 0.06
C PHE A 163 6.78 0.68 0.30
N LYS A 164 7.20 -0.52 0.61
CA LYS A 164 8.61 -0.84 0.86
C LYS A 164 8.90 -2.25 0.37
N VAL A 165 10.07 -2.42 -0.25
CA VAL A 165 10.58 -3.75 -0.62
C VAL A 165 10.84 -4.59 0.64
N ASP A 166 10.43 -5.86 0.59
CA ASP A 166 10.67 -6.85 1.63
C ASP A 166 12.10 -7.44 1.56
N LYS A 167 12.41 -8.43 2.42
CA LYS A 167 13.72 -9.09 2.48
C LYS A 167 14.03 -9.94 1.24
N PHE A 168 13.03 -10.27 0.43
CA PHE A 168 13.13 -11.11 -0.76
C PHE A 168 13.12 -10.31 -2.06
N GLY A 169 13.07 -8.98 -1.96
CA GLY A 169 13.01 -8.10 -3.13
C GLY A 169 11.61 -7.97 -3.73
N ILE A 170 10.56 -8.22 -2.93
CA ILE A 170 9.17 -8.13 -3.37
C ILE A 170 8.52 -6.92 -2.73
N VAL A 171 7.66 -6.24 -3.47
CA VAL A 171 6.79 -5.18 -2.97
C VAL A 171 5.35 -5.69 -2.98
N HIS A 172 4.70 -5.62 -1.83
CA HIS A 172 3.32 -6.02 -1.62
C HIS A 172 2.47 -4.79 -1.36
N THR A 173 1.33 -4.67 -2.07
CA THR A 173 0.46 -3.52 -1.93
C THR A 173 -0.98 -3.87 -2.32
N SER A 174 -1.95 -3.32 -1.59
CA SER A 174 -3.35 -3.39 -1.97
C SER A 174 -3.70 -2.27 -2.93
N VAL A 175 -4.24 -2.63 -4.10
CA VAL A 175 -4.60 -1.68 -5.17
C VAL A 175 -6.11 -1.43 -5.26
N GLY A 176 -6.91 -2.07 -4.42
CA GLY A 176 -8.34 -1.85 -4.36
C GLY A 176 -9.11 -2.96 -3.67
N LYS A 177 -10.40 -3.00 -3.93
CA LYS A 177 -11.36 -3.95 -3.39
C LYS A 177 -12.04 -4.73 -4.50
N SER A 178 -12.63 -5.89 -4.19
CA SER A 178 -13.41 -6.69 -5.14
C SER A 178 -14.67 -5.96 -5.64
N SER A 179 -15.17 -4.98 -4.87
CA SER A 179 -16.26 -4.08 -5.27
C SER A 179 -15.88 -3.13 -6.40
N PHE A 180 -14.58 -2.83 -6.60
CA PHE A 180 -14.12 -1.94 -7.67
C PHE A 180 -14.42 -2.52 -9.06
N THR A 181 -14.57 -1.63 -10.05
CA THR A 181 -14.66 -2.05 -11.45
C THR A 181 -13.29 -2.53 -11.96
N PRO A 182 -13.24 -3.40 -12.98
CA PRO A 182 -11.97 -3.82 -13.58
C PRO A 182 -11.10 -2.65 -14.05
N GLU A 183 -11.73 -1.58 -14.54
CA GLU A 183 -11.06 -0.35 -14.98
C GLU A 183 -10.40 0.41 -13.83
N GLN A 184 -11.05 0.44 -12.67
CA GLN A 184 -10.49 1.06 -11.45
C GLN A 184 -9.28 0.27 -10.93
N ILE A 185 -9.39 -1.06 -10.88
CA ILE A 185 -8.26 -1.94 -10.50
C ILE A 185 -7.11 -1.77 -11.48
N PHE A 186 -7.39 -1.75 -12.78
CA PHE A 186 -6.40 -1.53 -13.83
C PHE A 186 -5.70 -0.16 -13.66
N GLY A 187 -6.46 0.93 -13.46
CA GLY A 187 -5.91 2.27 -13.29
C GLY A 187 -4.99 2.38 -12.08
N ASN A 188 -5.42 1.82 -10.95
CA ASN A 188 -4.63 1.80 -9.72
C ASN A 188 -3.35 0.95 -9.87
N ALA A 189 -3.46 -0.25 -10.44
CA ALA A 189 -2.33 -1.14 -10.66
C ALA A 189 -1.30 -0.53 -11.63
N LYS A 190 -1.77 0.10 -12.71
CA LYS A 190 -0.93 0.81 -13.68
C LYS A 190 -0.13 1.93 -13.01
N GLU A 191 -0.79 2.81 -12.25
CA GLU A 191 -0.12 3.93 -11.58
C GLU A 191 0.92 3.43 -10.55
N PHE A 192 0.59 2.35 -9.84
CA PHE A 192 1.52 1.72 -8.91
C PHE A 192 2.77 1.20 -9.61
N ILE A 193 2.61 0.44 -10.72
CA ILE A 193 3.75 -0.13 -11.45
C ILE A 193 4.59 0.98 -12.08
N ASN A 194 3.97 2.01 -12.66
CA ASN A 194 4.66 3.17 -13.21
C ASN A 194 5.50 3.89 -12.15
N THR A 195 4.95 4.06 -10.95
CA THR A 195 5.68 4.67 -9.83
C THR A 195 6.87 3.80 -9.41
N LEU A 196 6.71 2.47 -9.38
CA LEU A 196 7.82 1.55 -9.11
C LEU A 196 8.93 1.65 -10.14
N ILE A 197 8.60 1.74 -11.44
CA ILE A 197 9.57 1.87 -12.53
C ILE A 197 10.35 3.19 -12.39
N LYS A 198 9.65 4.30 -12.09
CA LYS A 198 10.28 5.62 -11.85
C LYS A 198 11.25 5.61 -10.67
N LEU A 199 10.99 4.78 -9.65
CA LEU A 199 11.83 4.67 -8.46
C LEU A 199 12.98 3.65 -8.59
N LYS A 200 13.27 3.17 -9.81
CA LYS A 200 14.38 2.24 -10.04
C LYS A 200 15.71 2.83 -9.54
N PRO A 201 16.40 2.18 -8.58
CA PRO A 201 17.70 2.63 -8.13
C PRO A 201 18.74 2.54 -9.25
N THR A 202 19.65 3.50 -9.35
CA THR A 202 20.76 3.49 -10.32
C THR A 202 21.71 2.31 -10.10
N ALA A 203 21.78 1.83 -8.87
CA ALA A 203 22.59 0.65 -8.50
C ALA A 203 21.95 -0.70 -8.92
N ALA A 204 20.69 -0.72 -9.36
CA ALA A 204 20.00 -1.93 -9.83
C ALA A 204 20.39 -2.24 -11.26
N LYS A 205 21.18 -3.31 -11.46
CA LYS A 205 21.62 -3.80 -12.77
C LYS A 205 20.69 -4.91 -13.28
N GLY A 206 20.53 -5.00 -14.60
CA GLY A 206 19.74 -6.04 -15.25
C GLY A 206 18.21 -5.77 -15.21
N VAL A 207 17.44 -6.87 -15.26
CA VAL A 207 15.97 -6.81 -15.28
C VAL A 207 15.45 -6.33 -13.93
N TYR A 208 14.79 -5.17 -13.91
CA TYR A 208 14.30 -4.55 -12.68
C TYR A 208 12.99 -5.20 -12.20
N VAL A 209 11.99 -5.31 -13.07
CA VAL A 209 10.74 -6.00 -12.76
C VAL A 209 10.86 -7.45 -13.23
N LYS A 210 10.93 -8.40 -12.31
CA LYS A 210 11.09 -9.83 -12.61
C LYS A 210 9.75 -10.53 -12.84
N SER A 211 8.78 -10.26 -11.99
CA SER A 211 7.42 -10.82 -12.11
C SER A 211 6.42 -9.94 -11.39
N ILE A 212 5.20 -9.94 -11.89
CA ILE A 212 4.06 -9.24 -11.32
C ILE A 212 2.94 -10.26 -11.14
N TYR A 213 2.30 -10.24 -9.98
CA TYR A 213 1.13 -11.04 -9.69
C TYR A 213 0.01 -10.15 -9.15
N LEU A 214 -1.21 -10.43 -9.56
CA LEU A 214 -2.43 -9.82 -9.03
C LEU A 214 -3.26 -10.92 -8.39
N SER A 215 -3.72 -10.69 -7.19
CA SER A 215 -4.53 -11.65 -6.45
C SER A 215 -5.64 -10.97 -5.66
N SER A 216 -6.68 -11.69 -5.31
CA SER A 216 -7.61 -11.23 -4.28
C SER A 216 -7.47 -12.10 -3.03
N THR A 217 -7.99 -11.62 -1.92
CA THR A 217 -7.96 -12.36 -0.66
C THR A 217 -8.49 -13.78 -0.87
N MET A 218 -7.68 -14.79 -0.53
CA MET A 218 -7.97 -16.24 -0.67
C MET A 218 -8.05 -16.76 -2.12
N SER A 219 -7.75 -15.96 -3.15
CA SER A 219 -7.68 -16.43 -4.53
C SER A 219 -6.26 -16.82 -4.94
N PRO A 220 -6.09 -17.65 -5.98
CA PRO A 220 -4.78 -17.84 -6.58
C PRO A 220 -4.28 -16.57 -7.24
N GLY A 221 -2.95 -16.42 -7.35
CA GLY A 221 -2.31 -15.28 -8.02
C GLY A 221 -2.33 -15.41 -9.54
N ILE A 222 -2.70 -14.34 -10.23
CA ILE A 222 -2.68 -14.21 -11.69
C ILE A 222 -1.35 -13.59 -12.08
N LYS A 223 -0.58 -14.28 -12.92
CA LYS A 223 0.69 -13.76 -13.43
C LYS A 223 0.43 -12.74 -14.53
N ILE A 224 1.03 -11.55 -14.39
CA ILE A 224 0.95 -10.48 -15.38
C ILE A 224 2.25 -10.44 -16.19
N ASP A 225 2.13 -10.20 -17.49
CA ASP A 225 3.29 -9.94 -18.36
C ASP A 225 3.83 -8.52 -18.06
N PRO A 226 5.09 -8.40 -17.58
CA PRO A 226 5.67 -7.09 -17.32
C PRO A 226 5.73 -6.19 -18.56
N LYS A 227 5.85 -6.76 -19.75
CA LYS A 227 5.88 -6.00 -21.01
C LYS A 227 4.54 -5.34 -21.35
N SER A 228 3.43 -5.97 -20.94
CA SER A 228 2.09 -5.39 -21.17
C SER A 228 1.84 -4.08 -20.42
N VAL A 229 2.73 -3.70 -19.53
CA VAL A 229 2.66 -2.42 -18.78
C VAL A 229 3.37 -1.30 -19.55
N ASP A 230 4.40 -1.62 -20.32
CA ASP A 230 5.16 -0.63 -21.10
C ASP A 230 4.40 -0.22 -22.38
N GLU A 231 3.44 -1.02 -22.84
CA GLU A 231 2.63 -0.79 -24.06
C GLU A 231 1.39 0.11 -23.80
N ILE A 232 1.26 0.66 -22.61
CA ILE A 232 0.12 1.47 -22.17
C ILE A 232 0.59 2.85 -21.68
#